data_5a56a1dd7e1ce9bf165fca8b089a3189
#
_entry.id   5a56a1dd7e1ce9bf165fca8b089a3189
#
_cell.length_a   1.000
_cell.length_b   1.000
_cell.length_c   1.000
_cell.angle_alpha   90.00
_cell.angle_beta   90.00
_cell.angle_gamma   90.00
#
_symmetry.space_group_name_H-M   'P 1'
#
loop_
_entity.id
_entity.type
_entity.pdbx_description
1 polymer ?
#
loop_
_entity_poly.entity_id
_entity_poly.type
_entity_poly.pdbx_seq_one_letter_code
_entity_poly.pdbx_strand_id
1 'polypeptide(L)'
;MAQRIETGCAGTIGSLYEIGCGSGVNLYLFSALKHVAVLGGLDYSKNLIRIAQSVVPEADVGCEEALRVPTEPRYDVVLADSVFQYFNDADYGQKVLERMWAKAGKMVVVTEVHDQEKKDEHMAYRRKCVENYDEVYAGLDKTFYTREMFLQFAEEHEGRCEIVQPDNELYWNNRFVFDCYLYKE
;
A
#
# COMPACT_ATOMS: atom_id res chain seq x y z
N MET A 1 -6.31 -9.91 -1.15
CA MET A 1 -5.18 -9.44 -0.33
C MET A 1 -4.97 -10.33 0.90
N ALA A 2 -5.79 -10.31 1.95
CA ALA A 2 -5.53 -10.97 3.25
C ALA A 2 -5.14 -12.47 3.16
N GLN A 3 -5.87 -13.28 2.38
CA GLN A 3 -5.54 -14.70 2.20
C GLN A 3 -4.14 -14.91 1.61
N ARG A 4 -3.72 -14.05 0.66
CA ARG A 4 -2.40 -14.12 0.05
C ARG A 4 -1.29 -13.75 1.05
N ILE A 5 -1.54 -12.77 1.91
CA ILE A 5 -0.63 -12.39 2.99
C ILE A 5 -0.45 -13.58 3.98
N GLU A 6 -1.55 -14.22 4.40
CA GLU A 6 -1.48 -15.39 5.28
C GLU A 6 -0.68 -16.53 4.66
N THR A 7 -0.92 -16.84 3.38
CA THR A 7 -0.18 -17.88 2.67
C THR A 7 1.30 -17.53 2.57
N GLY A 8 1.63 -16.29 2.24
CA GLY A 8 3.01 -15.81 2.12
C GLY A 8 3.78 -15.78 3.43
N CYS A 9 3.08 -15.62 4.57
CA CYS A 9 3.66 -15.67 5.91
C CYS A 9 3.65 -17.07 6.55
N ALA A 10 3.46 -18.13 5.78
CA ALA A 10 3.36 -19.51 6.27
C ALA A 10 2.26 -19.71 7.34
N GLY A 11 1.17 -18.98 7.21
CA GLY A 11 -0.07 -19.15 7.97
C GLY A 11 -0.37 -18.02 8.96
N THR A 12 0.48 -17.76 9.96
CA THR A 12 0.13 -16.81 11.02
C THR A 12 0.84 -15.47 10.86
N ILE A 13 0.06 -14.38 10.90
CA ILE A 13 0.55 -13.01 10.93
C ILE A 13 0.44 -12.52 12.37
N GLY A 14 1.56 -12.30 13.06
CA GLY A 14 1.59 -11.78 14.43
C GLY A 14 1.44 -10.26 14.49
N SER A 15 1.95 -9.56 13.48
CA SER A 15 1.98 -8.09 13.44
C SER A 15 1.86 -7.54 12.02
N LEU A 16 1.14 -6.39 11.89
CA LEU A 16 0.97 -5.68 10.63
C LEU A 16 1.09 -4.18 10.86
N TYR A 17 1.85 -3.52 9.99
CA TYR A 17 1.99 -2.06 9.94
C TYR A 17 1.53 -1.52 8.59
N GLU A 18 0.72 -0.46 8.59
CA GLU A 18 0.18 0.13 7.37
C GLU A 18 0.71 1.55 7.13
N ILE A 19 1.30 1.75 5.95
CA ILE A 19 1.66 3.07 5.44
C ILE A 19 0.45 3.66 4.74
N GLY A 20 0.04 4.88 5.15
CA GLY A 20 -1.20 5.50 4.67
C GLY A 20 -2.44 4.79 5.20
N CYS A 21 -2.47 4.49 6.49
CA CYS A 21 -3.55 3.72 7.13
C CYS A 21 -4.92 4.42 7.12
N GLY A 22 -4.97 5.68 6.72
CA GLY A 22 -6.21 6.45 6.64
C GLY A 22 -7.00 6.43 7.94
N SER A 23 -8.26 6.06 7.87
CA SER A 23 -9.16 5.92 9.03
C SER A 23 -9.03 4.58 9.77
N GLY A 24 -8.06 3.74 9.42
CA GLY A 24 -7.78 2.46 10.09
C GLY A 24 -8.65 1.27 9.63
N VAL A 25 -9.27 1.35 8.45
CA VAL A 25 -10.18 0.29 7.96
C VAL A 25 -9.46 -1.04 7.82
N ASN A 26 -8.30 -1.08 7.17
CA ASN A 26 -7.53 -2.32 7.03
C ASN A 26 -7.04 -2.84 8.40
N LEU A 27 -6.54 -1.95 9.26
CA LEU A 27 -6.11 -2.34 10.62
C LEU A 27 -7.27 -2.99 11.38
N TYR A 28 -8.48 -2.40 11.31
CA TYR A 28 -9.68 -2.99 11.91
C TYR A 28 -10.00 -4.37 11.33
N LEU A 29 -9.97 -4.52 10.01
CA LEU A 29 -10.26 -5.80 9.35
C LEU A 29 -9.25 -6.88 9.73
N PHE A 30 -7.97 -6.54 9.82
CA PHE A 30 -6.93 -7.48 10.27
C PHE A 30 -7.07 -7.82 11.75
N SER A 31 -7.45 -6.88 12.62
CA SER A 31 -7.78 -7.16 14.01
C SER A 31 -8.99 -8.08 14.13
N ALA A 32 -10.12 -7.67 13.56
CA ALA A 32 -11.41 -8.34 13.76
C ALA A 32 -11.54 -9.71 13.06
N LEU A 33 -11.00 -9.82 11.82
CA LEU A 33 -11.21 -11.00 10.98
C LEU A 33 -10.02 -11.95 10.95
N LYS A 34 -8.81 -11.45 11.21
CA LYS A 34 -7.56 -12.20 11.12
C LYS A 34 -6.84 -12.35 12.47
N HIS A 35 -7.37 -11.70 13.49
CA HIS A 35 -6.84 -11.76 14.87
C HIS A 35 -5.36 -11.38 14.96
N VAL A 36 -4.90 -10.44 14.13
CA VAL A 36 -3.54 -9.90 14.21
C VAL A 36 -3.42 -9.10 15.49
N ALA A 37 -2.49 -9.53 16.36
CA ALA A 37 -2.41 -9.01 17.72
C ALA A 37 -1.71 -7.65 17.83
N VAL A 38 -0.72 -7.40 16.96
CA VAL A 38 0.08 -6.18 16.99
C VAL A 38 -0.14 -5.39 15.70
N LEU A 39 -0.78 -4.24 15.83
CA LEU A 39 -1.13 -3.36 14.73
C LEU A 39 -0.47 -2.00 14.87
N GLY A 40 -0.02 -1.44 13.78
CA GLY A 40 0.48 -0.08 13.71
C GLY A 40 0.25 0.53 12.35
N GLY A 41 0.47 1.82 12.24
CA GLY A 41 0.33 2.51 10.97
C GLY A 41 0.65 3.98 11.06
N LEU A 42 0.75 4.61 9.91
CA LEU A 42 0.86 6.06 9.82
C LEU A 42 0.02 6.60 8.66
N ASP A 43 -0.38 7.84 8.80
CA ASP A 43 -0.99 8.63 7.74
C ASP A 43 -0.60 10.10 7.91
N TYR A 44 -0.46 10.85 6.82
CA TYR A 44 -0.15 12.29 6.91
C TYR A 44 -1.33 13.14 7.37
N SER A 45 -2.56 12.60 7.29
CA SER A 45 -3.80 13.29 7.64
C SER A 45 -4.11 13.16 9.14
N LYS A 46 -3.91 14.24 9.87
CA LYS A 46 -4.25 14.31 11.30
C LYS A 46 -5.72 13.95 11.60
N ASN A 47 -6.63 14.27 10.68
CA ASN A 47 -8.04 13.98 10.87
C ASN A 47 -8.33 12.49 10.72
N LEU A 48 -7.69 11.82 9.74
CA LEU A 48 -7.83 10.39 9.55
C LEU A 48 -7.22 9.61 10.71
N ILE A 49 -6.05 10.02 11.21
CA ILE A 49 -5.43 9.40 12.40
C ILE A 49 -6.33 9.48 13.64
N ARG A 50 -7.03 10.57 13.86
CA ARG A 50 -8.00 10.66 14.98
C ARG A 50 -9.13 9.64 14.84
N ILE A 51 -9.58 9.40 13.62
CA ILE A 51 -10.60 8.37 13.34
C ILE A 51 -9.99 6.98 13.57
N ALA A 52 -8.80 6.71 13.02
CA ALA A 52 -8.11 5.43 13.21
C ALA A 52 -7.93 5.10 14.70
N GLN A 53 -7.50 6.05 15.53
CA GLN A 53 -7.36 5.90 16.98
C GLN A 53 -8.68 5.55 17.69
N SER A 54 -9.82 5.98 17.14
CA SER A 54 -11.13 5.62 17.70
C SER A 54 -11.66 4.28 17.19
N VAL A 55 -11.26 3.88 15.97
CA VAL A 55 -11.69 2.63 15.32
C VAL A 55 -10.86 1.43 15.79
N VAL A 56 -9.56 1.64 15.97
CA VAL A 56 -8.60 0.59 16.39
C VAL A 56 -7.74 1.15 17.52
N PRO A 57 -8.31 1.35 18.73
CA PRO A 57 -7.62 2.02 19.84
C PRO A 57 -6.37 1.29 20.35
N GLU A 58 -6.25 -0.03 20.06
CA GLU A 58 -5.10 -0.85 20.38
C GLU A 58 -3.94 -0.72 19.39
N ALA A 59 -4.16 -0.12 18.22
CA ALA A 59 -3.11 0.05 17.21
C ALA A 59 -2.22 1.26 17.50
N ASP A 60 -0.92 1.11 17.30
CA ASP A 60 0.06 2.20 17.37
C ASP A 60 0.02 3.02 16.06
N VAL A 61 -0.83 4.05 16.00
CA VAL A 61 -0.99 4.88 14.80
C VAL A 61 -0.47 6.31 15.01
N GLY A 62 0.32 6.78 14.05
CA GLY A 62 0.97 8.08 14.05
C GLY A 62 0.63 8.97 12.86
N CYS A 63 0.67 10.31 13.08
CA CYS A 63 0.49 11.29 12.01
C CYS A 63 1.86 11.72 11.48
N GLU A 64 2.28 11.13 10.36
CA GLU A 64 3.60 11.35 9.75
C GLU A 64 3.61 11.11 8.23
N GLU A 65 4.60 11.67 7.56
CA GLU A 65 4.93 11.40 6.15
C GLU A 65 5.46 9.96 5.98
N ALA A 66 5.12 9.32 4.85
CA ALA A 66 5.50 7.94 4.57
C ALA A 66 7.02 7.69 4.67
N LEU A 67 7.86 8.62 4.19
CA LEU A 67 9.32 8.53 4.30
C LEU A 67 9.86 8.59 5.73
N ARG A 68 9.08 9.07 6.69
CA ARG A 68 9.48 9.18 8.09
C ARG A 68 9.10 7.96 8.92
N VAL A 69 8.54 6.92 8.29
CA VAL A 69 8.23 5.68 9.00
C VAL A 69 9.47 5.17 9.74
N PRO A 70 9.40 4.93 11.06
CA PRO A 70 10.50 4.32 11.80
C PRO A 70 10.67 2.87 11.37
N THR A 71 11.90 2.41 11.16
CA THR A 71 12.18 1.03 10.75
C THR A 71 12.08 0.03 11.92
N GLU A 72 12.12 0.52 13.14
CA GLU A 72 11.89 -0.27 14.36
C GLU A 72 10.66 0.27 15.14
N PRO A 73 9.93 -0.59 15.86
CA PRO A 73 10.03 -2.04 15.81
C PRO A 73 9.64 -2.62 14.45
N ARG A 74 10.15 -3.82 14.13
CA ARG A 74 9.75 -4.53 12.91
C ARG A 74 8.38 -5.19 13.09
N TYR A 75 7.69 -5.33 11.96
CA TYR A 75 6.40 -6.03 11.88
C TYR A 75 6.51 -7.19 10.88
N ASP A 76 5.75 -8.25 11.07
CA ASP A 76 5.74 -9.37 10.12
C ASP A 76 5.42 -8.88 8.71
N VAL A 77 4.39 -8.04 8.59
CA VAL A 77 3.92 -7.47 7.32
C VAL A 77 3.91 -5.96 7.38
N VAL A 78 4.40 -5.31 6.31
CA VAL A 78 4.21 -3.87 6.08
C VAL A 78 3.39 -3.69 4.82
N LEU A 79 2.23 -3.06 4.97
CA LEU A 79 1.23 -2.84 3.93
C LEU A 79 1.21 -1.37 3.48
N ALA A 80 1.00 -1.13 2.20
CA ALA A 80 0.54 0.14 1.66
C ALA A 80 -0.60 -0.14 0.67
N ASP A 81 -1.83 0.20 1.02
CA ASP A 81 -3.02 -0.07 0.24
C ASP A 81 -3.56 1.21 -0.38
N SER A 82 -3.55 1.31 -1.71
CA SER A 82 -4.05 2.48 -2.45
C SER A 82 -3.33 3.81 -2.09
N VAL A 83 -2.01 3.77 -1.88
CA VAL A 83 -1.23 4.92 -1.39
C VAL A 83 -0.21 5.42 -2.43
N PHE A 84 0.47 4.52 -3.12
CA PHE A 84 1.60 4.84 -3.99
C PHE A 84 1.25 5.85 -5.09
N GLN A 85 0.04 5.82 -5.60
CA GLN A 85 -0.44 6.78 -6.60
C GLN A 85 -0.54 8.23 -6.11
N TYR A 86 -0.41 8.49 -4.81
CA TYR A 86 -0.45 9.83 -4.22
C TYR A 86 0.94 10.40 -3.90
N PHE A 87 1.99 9.62 -4.08
CA PHE A 87 3.36 10.13 -3.92
C PHE A 87 3.72 11.08 -5.06
N ASN A 88 4.66 11.99 -4.80
CA ASN A 88 5.02 13.05 -5.73
C ASN A 88 5.59 12.50 -7.05
N ASP A 89 6.36 11.42 -6.96
CA ASP A 89 7.00 10.75 -8.09
C ASP A 89 7.39 9.30 -7.74
N ALA A 90 7.90 8.57 -8.72
CA ALA A 90 8.30 7.18 -8.54
C ALA A 90 9.54 7.04 -7.64
N ASP A 91 10.46 8.01 -7.65
CA ASP A 91 11.66 8.02 -6.79
C ASP A 91 11.28 8.13 -5.30
N TYR A 92 10.25 8.95 -5.00
CA TYR A 92 9.70 9.00 -3.65
C TYR A 92 9.10 7.65 -3.24
N GLY A 93 8.33 7.04 -4.13
CA GLY A 93 7.74 5.71 -3.91
C GLY A 93 8.80 4.64 -3.66
N GLN A 94 9.89 4.65 -4.42
CA GLN A 94 11.02 3.73 -4.23
C GLN A 94 11.68 3.91 -2.85
N LYS A 95 11.90 5.15 -2.42
CA LYS A 95 12.46 5.43 -1.08
C LYS A 95 11.51 5.00 0.05
N VAL A 96 10.19 5.12 -0.16
CA VAL A 96 9.21 4.58 0.80
C VAL A 96 9.27 3.05 0.82
N LEU A 97 9.40 2.40 -0.34
CA LEU A 97 9.54 0.95 -0.44
C LEU A 97 10.76 0.44 0.33
N GLU A 98 11.90 1.15 0.27
CA GLU A 98 13.11 0.87 1.07
C GLU A 98 12.80 0.90 2.58
N ARG A 99 12.07 1.91 3.03
CA ARG A 99 11.69 2.02 4.44
C ARG A 99 10.73 0.90 4.86
N MET A 100 9.76 0.57 4.00
CA MET A 100 8.85 -0.55 4.21
C MET A 100 9.60 -1.86 4.31
N TRP A 101 10.55 -2.10 3.40
CA TRP A 101 11.40 -3.29 3.42
C TRP A 101 12.21 -3.40 4.70
N ALA A 102 12.86 -2.33 5.13
CA ALA A 102 13.63 -2.30 6.38
C ALA A 102 12.75 -2.60 7.60
N LYS A 103 11.49 -2.11 7.61
CA LYS A 103 10.53 -2.32 8.70
C LYS A 103 9.90 -3.71 8.69
N ALA A 104 9.75 -4.34 7.54
CA ALA A 104 9.13 -5.65 7.41
C ALA A 104 10.04 -6.78 7.93
N GLY A 105 9.48 -7.72 8.65
CA GLY A 105 10.15 -8.95 9.08
C GLY A 105 10.04 -10.09 8.06
N LYS A 106 8.89 -10.19 7.37
CA LYS A 106 8.59 -11.29 6.44
C LYS A 106 8.17 -10.79 5.05
N MET A 107 7.37 -9.72 4.98
CA MET A 107 6.71 -9.36 3.73
C MET A 107 6.39 -7.87 3.66
N VAL A 108 6.56 -7.30 2.46
CA VAL A 108 5.98 -6.00 2.08
C VAL A 108 4.89 -6.23 1.07
N VAL A 109 3.78 -5.53 1.23
CA VAL A 109 2.62 -5.59 0.33
C VAL A 109 2.27 -4.18 -0.14
N VAL A 110 2.20 -3.99 -1.44
CA VAL A 110 1.74 -2.74 -2.05
C VAL A 110 0.60 -3.07 -2.99
N THR A 111 -0.59 -2.58 -2.70
CA THR A 111 -1.78 -2.85 -3.49
C THR A 111 -2.30 -1.60 -4.20
N GLU A 112 -3.05 -1.81 -5.29
CA GLU A 112 -3.60 -0.75 -6.14
C GLU A 112 -2.53 0.20 -6.72
N VAL A 113 -1.39 -0.36 -7.11
CA VAL A 113 -0.34 0.42 -7.77
C VAL A 113 -0.78 0.78 -9.18
N HIS A 114 -0.81 2.07 -9.52
CA HIS A 114 -1.13 2.53 -10.87
C HIS A 114 -0.08 2.06 -11.87
N ASP A 115 -0.50 1.26 -12.85
CA ASP A 115 0.36 0.65 -13.85
C ASP A 115 0.79 1.66 -14.92
N GLN A 116 2.09 1.90 -15.06
CA GLN A 116 2.64 2.82 -16.05
C GLN A 116 2.29 2.40 -17.50
N GLU A 117 2.20 1.10 -17.77
CA GLU A 117 1.81 0.60 -19.10
C GLU A 117 0.35 0.90 -19.43
N LYS A 118 -0.48 1.15 -18.42
CA LYS A 118 -1.91 1.45 -18.54
C LYS A 118 -2.24 2.93 -18.37
N LYS A 119 -1.25 3.79 -18.23
CA LYS A 119 -1.43 5.21 -17.92
C LYS A 119 -2.37 5.92 -18.90
N ASP A 120 -2.13 5.78 -20.20
CA ASP A 120 -2.92 6.49 -21.22
C ASP A 120 -4.38 5.97 -21.26
N GLU A 121 -4.57 4.65 -21.15
CA GLU A 121 -5.90 4.05 -21.08
C GLU A 121 -6.65 4.50 -19.81
N HIS A 122 -5.95 4.54 -18.67
CA HIS A 122 -6.52 4.99 -17.40
C HIS A 122 -6.94 6.46 -17.47
N MET A 123 -6.08 7.33 -17.97
CA MET A 123 -6.37 8.75 -18.08
C MET A 123 -7.51 9.02 -19.07
N ALA A 124 -7.55 8.32 -20.20
CA ALA A 124 -8.65 8.42 -21.16
C ALA A 124 -9.99 7.96 -20.54
N TYR A 125 -9.97 6.88 -19.78
CA TYR A 125 -11.15 6.39 -19.06
C TYR A 125 -11.66 7.40 -18.03
N ARG A 126 -10.75 7.98 -17.21
CA ARG A 126 -11.12 8.98 -16.20
C ARG A 126 -11.74 10.24 -16.83
N ARG A 127 -11.15 10.77 -17.90
CA ARG A 127 -11.71 11.92 -18.65
C ARG A 127 -13.08 11.63 -19.25
N LYS A 128 -13.34 10.38 -19.61
CA LYS A 128 -14.67 9.95 -20.09
C LYS A 128 -15.72 9.90 -18.98
N CYS A 129 -15.31 9.49 -17.78
CA CYS A 129 -16.24 9.25 -16.66
C CYS A 129 -16.47 10.47 -15.78
N VAL A 130 -15.56 11.44 -15.77
CA VAL A 130 -15.65 12.65 -14.95
C VAL A 130 -15.67 13.86 -15.85
N GLU A 131 -16.76 14.64 -15.77
CA GLU A 131 -16.89 15.89 -16.49
C GLU A 131 -15.84 16.89 -16.01
N ASN A 132 -15.19 17.60 -16.94
CA ASN A 132 -14.13 18.57 -16.65
C ASN A 132 -12.97 17.98 -15.80
N TYR A 133 -12.62 16.73 -16.07
CA TYR A 133 -11.60 15.99 -15.29
C TYR A 133 -10.32 16.79 -15.05
N ASP A 134 -9.75 17.39 -16.11
CA ASP A 134 -8.47 18.09 -16.03
C ASP A 134 -8.55 19.39 -15.19
N GLU A 135 -9.73 20.00 -15.07
CA GLU A 135 -9.97 21.15 -14.18
C GLU A 135 -10.18 20.70 -12.74
N VAL A 136 -11.01 19.66 -12.54
CA VAL A 136 -11.36 19.13 -11.22
C VAL A 136 -10.13 18.56 -10.51
N TYR A 137 -9.22 17.94 -11.26
CA TYR A 137 -8.02 17.29 -10.71
C TYR A 137 -6.73 18.05 -11.03
N ALA A 138 -6.80 19.33 -11.38
CA ALA A 138 -5.63 20.17 -11.61
C ALA A 138 -4.71 20.18 -10.37
N GLY A 139 -3.43 19.82 -10.55
CA GLY A 139 -2.46 19.73 -9.47
C GLY A 139 -2.61 18.51 -8.55
N LEU A 140 -3.47 17.56 -8.90
CA LEU A 140 -3.67 16.28 -8.19
C LEU A 140 -3.26 15.10 -9.08
N ASP A 141 -2.15 15.26 -9.78
CA ASP A 141 -1.62 14.22 -10.67
C ASP A 141 -1.36 12.92 -9.90
N LYS A 142 -1.61 11.80 -10.58
CA LYS A 142 -1.33 10.48 -10.02
C LYS A 142 0.02 9.98 -10.51
N THR A 143 0.75 9.36 -9.61
CA THR A 143 2.00 8.67 -9.94
C THR A 143 1.71 7.27 -10.43
N PHE A 144 2.42 6.89 -11.49
CA PHE A 144 2.36 5.58 -12.11
C PHE A 144 3.71 4.89 -11.96
N TYR A 145 3.70 3.57 -11.85
CA TYR A 145 4.90 2.76 -11.60
C TYR A 145 5.03 1.66 -12.64
N THR A 146 6.27 1.33 -12.96
CA THR A 146 6.56 0.13 -13.76
C THR A 146 6.55 -1.11 -12.85
N ARG A 147 6.11 -2.25 -13.37
CA ARG A 147 6.22 -3.54 -12.68
C ARG A 147 7.67 -3.91 -12.42
N GLU A 148 8.53 -3.55 -13.37
CA GLU A 148 9.98 -3.80 -13.33
C GLU A 148 10.63 -3.19 -12.09
N MET A 149 10.22 -1.98 -11.65
CA MET A 149 10.75 -1.36 -10.44
C MET A 149 10.62 -2.28 -9.21
N PHE A 150 9.50 -2.96 -9.02
CA PHE A 150 9.29 -3.86 -7.88
C PHE A 150 10.03 -5.18 -8.03
N LEU A 151 10.15 -5.69 -9.27
CA LEU A 151 10.91 -6.92 -9.55
C LEU A 151 12.41 -6.71 -9.30
N GLN A 152 12.97 -5.63 -9.83
CA GLN A 152 14.39 -5.25 -9.61
C GLN A 152 14.67 -4.97 -8.14
N PHE A 153 13.76 -4.25 -7.46
CA PHE A 153 13.88 -4.01 -6.02
C PHE A 153 14.00 -5.33 -5.23
N ALA A 154 13.15 -6.31 -5.54
CA ALA A 154 13.22 -7.61 -4.85
C ALA A 154 14.54 -8.34 -5.13
N GLU A 155 15.02 -8.31 -6.37
CA GLU A 155 16.30 -8.92 -6.76
C GLU A 155 17.49 -8.27 -6.04
N GLU A 156 17.53 -6.94 -5.99
CA GLU A 156 18.58 -6.17 -5.30
C GLU A 156 18.61 -6.44 -3.78
N HIS A 157 17.49 -6.85 -3.20
CA HIS A 157 17.36 -7.13 -1.76
C HIS A 157 17.32 -8.63 -1.42
N GLU A 158 17.71 -9.50 -2.36
CA GLU A 158 17.73 -10.96 -2.18
C GLU A 158 16.36 -11.51 -1.73
N GLY A 159 15.27 -10.91 -2.23
CA GLY A 159 13.90 -11.31 -1.94
C GLY A 159 13.18 -11.80 -3.19
N ARG A 160 11.91 -12.15 -3.04
CA ARG A 160 11.03 -12.56 -4.13
C ARG A 160 9.86 -11.59 -4.29
N CYS A 161 9.55 -11.23 -5.52
CA CYS A 161 8.39 -10.40 -5.86
C CYS A 161 7.35 -11.20 -6.65
N GLU A 162 6.09 -11.03 -6.30
CA GLU A 162 4.94 -11.54 -7.04
C GLU A 162 4.03 -10.37 -7.43
N ILE A 163 3.87 -10.16 -8.72
CA ILE A 163 2.95 -9.15 -9.28
C ILE A 163 1.62 -9.83 -9.61
N VAL A 164 0.53 -9.28 -9.11
CA VAL A 164 -0.80 -9.85 -9.26
C VAL A 164 -1.75 -8.81 -9.86
N GLN A 165 -2.55 -9.24 -10.83
CA GLN A 165 -3.67 -8.45 -11.31
C GLN A 165 -4.84 -8.60 -10.33
N PRO A 166 -5.40 -7.51 -9.76
CA PRO A 166 -6.62 -7.60 -8.96
C PRO A 166 -7.77 -8.21 -9.77
N ASP A 167 -8.59 -9.02 -9.13
CA ASP A 167 -9.68 -9.77 -9.78
C ASP A 167 -11.09 -9.44 -9.25
N ASN A 168 -11.23 -8.33 -8.51
CA ASN A 168 -12.53 -7.89 -8.01
C ASN A 168 -13.39 -7.34 -9.16
N GLU A 169 -14.28 -8.16 -9.71
CA GLU A 169 -15.13 -7.81 -10.84
C GLU A 169 -15.95 -6.52 -10.66
N LEU A 170 -16.25 -6.15 -9.42
CA LEU A 170 -17.00 -4.93 -9.10
C LEU A 170 -16.11 -3.67 -9.03
N TYR A 171 -14.80 -3.83 -9.06
CA TYR A 171 -13.88 -2.71 -8.95
C TYR A 171 -13.38 -2.26 -10.32
N TRP A 172 -13.89 -1.13 -10.79
CA TRP A 172 -13.61 -0.58 -12.12
C TRP A 172 -12.11 -0.35 -12.42
N ASN A 173 -11.31 -0.11 -11.36
CA ASN A 173 -9.90 0.22 -11.49
C ASN A 173 -8.98 -0.99 -11.72
N ASN A 174 -9.48 -2.23 -11.52
CA ASN A 174 -8.69 -3.46 -11.62
C ASN A 174 -7.76 -3.53 -12.82
N ARG A 175 -8.23 -3.14 -13.99
CA ARG A 175 -7.49 -3.24 -15.25
C ARG A 175 -6.35 -2.23 -15.40
N PHE A 176 -6.28 -1.24 -14.50
CA PHE A 176 -5.32 -0.13 -14.54
C PHE A 176 -4.29 -0.18 -13.42
N VAL A 177 -4.43 -1.14 -12.51
CA VAL A 177 -3.57 -1.29 -11.35
C VAL A 177 -3.02 -2.69 -11.26
N PHE A 178 -1.99 -2.88 -10.45
CA PHE A 178 -1.51 -4.18 -10.04
C PHE A 178 -1.23 -4.18 -8.53
N ASP A 179 -1.19 -5.37 -7.95
CA ASP A 179 -0.74 -5.61 -6.58
C ASP A 179 0.64 -6.22 -6.59
N CYS A 180 1.46 -5.84 -5.62
CA CYS A 180 2.82 -6.31 -5.46
C CYS A 180 3.03 -6.92 -4.08
N TYR A 181 3.54 -8.14 -4.04
CA TYR A 181 3.85 -8.90 -2.83
C TYR A 181 5.34 -9.23 -2.83
N LEU A 182 6.11 -8.60 -1.93
CA LEU A 182 7.55 -8.78 -1.81
C LEU A 182 7.84 -9.61 -0.55
N TYR A 183 8.47 -10.73 -0.73
CA TYR A 183 8.79 -11.71 0.33
C TYR A 183 10.26 -11.61 0.69
N LYS A 184 10.56 -11.59 1.99
CA LYS A 184 11.91 -11.76 2.53
C LYS A 184 12.23 -13.24 2.66
N GLU A 185 13.42 -13.63 2.20
CA GLU A 185 13.95 -14.98 2.38
C GLU A 185 14.77 -15.10 3.66
#